data_9895523ded0688e5576d4aee8e3390cc
#
_entry.id   9895523ded0688e5576d4aee8e3390cc
#
_cell.length_a   1.000
_cell.length_b   1.000
_cell.length_c   1.000
_cell.angle_alpha   90.00
_cell.angle_beta   90.00
_cell.angle_gamma   90.00
#
_symmetry.space_group_name_H-M   'P 1'
#
loop_
_entity.id
_entity.type
_entity.pdbx_description
1 polymer ?
#
loop_
_entity_poly.entity_id
_entity_poly.type
_entity_poly.pdbx_seq_one_letter_code
_entity_poly.pdbx_strand_id
1 'polypeptide(L)'
;MTRAFASRGRIAVVASGVALAGCGTTSSGQGGAVAGLGAASTRVASSATYIEALQGGVVSRLGGVELGTSDRQRALEAEYRALEAAPGGQPVAWQGRGVSGSVVAAAPYQVGSQNCRQYSHTVTIKSQQTTARGAACRNSDGSWTPLT
;
A
#
# COMPACT_ATOMS: atom_id res chain seq x y z
N MET A 1 21.21 -40.48 37.50
CA MET A 1 21.95 -39.59 38.40
C MET A 1 21.38 -38.18 38.20
N THR A 2 20.68 -37.75 39.19
CA THR A 2 20.00 -36.50 39.50
C THR A 2 20.88 -35.29 39.47
N ARG A 3 20.36 -34.16 38.99
CA ARG A 3 20.44 -32.85 39.71
C ARG A 3 19.54 -31.81 39.07
N ALA A 4 18.49 -31.47 39.81
CA ALA A 4 17.66 -30.28 39.67
C ALA A 4 18.43 -29.06 40.18
N PHE A 5 18.28 -27.89 39.49
CA PHE A 5 18.58 -26.60 40.08
C PHE A 5 17.34 -25.71 39.91
N ALA A 6 16.63 -25.52 40.98
CA ALA A 6 15.63 -24.49 41.15
C ALA A 6 16.35 -23.22 41.63
N SER A 7 16.16 -22.13 40.91
CA SER A 7 16.50 -20.79 41.40
C SER A 7 15.25 -19.90 41.35
N ARG A 8 14.71 -19.65 42.58
CA ARG A 8 13.66 -18.68 42.83
C ARG A 8 14.33 -17.29 43.00
N GLY A 9 14.16 -16.42 42.01
CA GLY A 9 14.47 -15.01 42.12
C GLY A 9 13.19 -14.19 42.23
N ARG A 10 12.88 -13.74 43.45
CA ARG A 10 11.86 -12.70 43.75
C ARG A 10 12.49 -11.37 43.39
N ILE A 11 11.93 -10.61 42.48
CA ILE A 11 12.25 -9.18 42.30
C ILE A 11 10.98 -8.38 42.48
N ALA A 12 11.11 -7.42 43.40
CA ALA A 12 10.07 -6.57 43.90
C ALA A 12 9.49 -5.60 42.87
N VAL A 13 8.19 -5.42 42.96
CA VAL A 13 7.40 -4.42 42.27
C VAL A 13 7.70 -3.03 42.89
N VAL A 14 8.13 -2.09 42.07
CA VAL A 14 8.07 -0.68 42.40
C VAL A 14 7.07 -0.03 41.48
N ALA A 15 5.91 0.27 42.01
CA ALA A 15 4.89 1.07 41.37
C ALA A 15 5.26 2.56 41.52
N SER A 16 5.51 3.23 40.40
CA SER A 16 5.55 4.69 40.34
C SER A 16 4.45 5.18 39.41
N GLY A 17 3.36 5.60 40.01
CA GLY A 17 2.27 6.29 39.34
C GLY A 17 2.66 7.72 38.99
N VAL A 18 2.49 8.12 37.73
CA VAL A 18 2.44 9.54 37.35
C VAL A 18 1.09 9.77 36.68
N ALA A 19 0.19 10.39 37.37
CA ALA A 19 -1.06 10.94 36.89
C ALA A 19 -0.77 12.28 36.21
N LEU A 20 -0.95 12.38 34.89
CA LEU A 20 -1.05 13.67 34.20
C LEU A 20 -2.51 13.93 33.88
N ALA A 21 -3.12 14.77 34.70
CA ALA A 21 -4.40 15.39 34.41
C ALA A 21 -4.19 16.49 33.36
N GLY A 22 -4.64 16.24 32.14
CA GLY A 22 -4.72 17.25 31.08
C GLY A 22 -6.09 17.90 31.08
N CYS A 23 -6.20 19.12 31.57
CA CYS A 23 -7.40 19.95 31.58
C CYS A 23 -7.79 20.33 30.15
N GLY A 24 -8.98 19.92 29.73
CA GLY A 24 -9.66 20.50 28.58
C GLY A 24 -10.15 21.91 28.92
N THR A 25 -9.66 22.91 28.25
CA THR A 25 -10.21 24.26 28.28
C THR A 25 -11.16 24.43 27.07
N THR A 26 -12.45 24.40 27.37
CA THR A 26 -13.47 24.97 26.48
C THR A 26 -13.36 26.48 26.57
N SER A 27 -12.85 27.11 25.51
CA SER A 27 -12.88 28.55 25.36
C SER A 27 -13.86 28.93 24.24
N SER A 28 -15.06 29.33 24.64
CA SER A 28 -15.96 30.11 23.80
C SER A 28 -15.47 31.55 23.87
N GLY A 29 -14.90 32.03 22.80
CA GLY A 29 -14.41 33.41 22.62
C GLY A 29 -14.67 33.89 21.19
N GLN A 30 -15.50 34.90 21.14
CA GLN A 30 -15.99 35.66 19.99
C GLN A 30 -14.87 36.45 19.28
N GLY A 31 -14.87 36.45 17.95
CA GLY A 31 -14.47 37.61 17.17
C GLY A 31 -12.97 37.79 16.92
N GLY A 32 -12.51 37.34 15.78
CA GLY A 32 -11.27 37.75 15.16
C GLY A 32 -11.22 37.23 13.74
N ALA A 33 -11.62 38.05 12.76
CA ALA A 33 -11.39 37.76 11.36
C ALA A 33 -9.89 37.79 11.08
N VAL A 34 -9.22 36.66 11.14
CA VAL A 34 -7.90 36.48 10.53
C VAL A 34 -8.10 36.21 9.06
N ALA A 35 -7.71 37.19 8.23
CA ALA A 35 -7.64 37.06 6.80
C ALA A 35 -6.93 35.76 6.45
N GLY A 36 -7.65 34.86 5.79
CA GLY A 36 -7.15 33.58 5.38
C GLY A 36 -5.98 33.72 4.42
N LEU A 37 -4.80 33.39 4.90
CA LEU A 37 -3.77 32.85 4.03
C LEU A 37 -4.36 31.58 3.47
N GLY A 38 -4.67 31.59 2.15
CA GLY A 38 -5.21 30.47 1.43
C GLY A 38 -4.31 29.26 1.64
N ALA A 39 -4.70 28.37 2.55
CA ALA A 39 -4.17 27.04 2.57
C ALA A 39 -4.54 26.44 1.22
N ALA A 40 -3.58 26.40 0.28
CA ALA A 40 -3.68 25.56 -0.88
C ALA A 40 -3.90 24.15 -0.33
N SER A 41 -5.16 23.72 -0.35
CA SER A 41 -5.51 22.33 -0.09
C SER A 41 -4.84 21.53 -1.20
N THR A 42 -3.63 21.09 -0.96
CA THR A 42 -3.03 20.01 -1.72
C THR A 42 -3.99 18.84 -1.55
N ARG A 43 -4.86 18.64 -2.53
CA ARG A 43 -5.69 17.45 -2.60
C ARG A 43 -4.71 16.28 -2.65
N VAL A 44 -4.53 15.61 -1.52
CA VAL A 44 -3.88 14.31 -1.50
C VAL A 44 -4.76 13.45 -2.39
N ALA A 45 -4.25 13.08 -3.56
CA ALA A 45 -4.98 12.21 -4.46
C ALA A 45 -5.35 10.95 -3.68
N SER A 46 -6.62 10.58 -3.69
CA SER A 46 -7.07 9.39 -3.00
C SER A 46 -6.46 8.15 -3.66
N SER A 47 -6.25 7.07 -2.91
CA SER A 47 -5.75 5.80 -3.48
C SER A 47 -6.59 5.33 -4.67
N ALA A 48 -7.88 5.66 -4.69
CA ALA A 48 -8.78 5.39 -5.81
C ALA A 48 -8.30 6.05 -7.12
N THR A 49 -7.84 7.30 -7.08
CA THR A 49 -7.34 8.02 -8.26
C THR A 49 -6.11 7.34 -8.87
N TYR A 50 -5.18 6.87 -8.02
CA TYR A 50 -3.98 6.16 -8.50
C TYR A 50 -4.30 4.80 -9.09
N ILE A 51 -5.29 4.09 -8.53
CA ILE A 51 -5.76 2.80 -9.04
C ILE A 51 -6.51 2.98 -10.37
N GLU A 52 -7.32 4.03 -10.49
CA GLU A 52 -8.04 4.38 -11.72
C GLU A 52 -7.06 4.67 -12.87
N ALA A 53 -5.96 5.37 -12.61
CA ALA A 53 -4.93 5.68 -13.59
C ALA A 53 -4.28 4.42 -14.21
N LEU A 54 -4.29 3.28 -13.50
CA LEU A 54 -3.83 2.00 -14.03
C LEU A 54 -4.76 1.40 -15.11
N GLN A 55 -5.95 1.99 -15.35
CA GLN A 55 -6.90 1.56 -16.38
C GLN A 55 -7.18 0.05 -16.38
N GLY A 56 -7.32 -0.51 -15.17
CA GLY A 56 -7.50 -1.94 -14.97
C GLY A 56 -6.21 -2.76 -14.89
N GLY A 57 -5.05 -2.15 -15.10
CA GLY A 57 -3.75 -2.79 -14.95
C GLY A 57 -3.52 -3.99 -15.88
N VAL A 58 -2.43 -4.72 -15.66
CA VAL A 58 -2.19 -5.97 -16.41
C VAL A 58 -3.09 -7.11 -15.93
N VAL A 59 -3.65 -7.01 -14.73
CA VAL A 59 -4.60 -8.02 -14.22
C VAL A 59 -5.84 -8.13 -15.10
N SER A 60 -6.25 -7.07 -15.78
CA SER A 60 -7.37 -7.09 -16.72
C SER A 60 -7.09 -7.85 -18.01
N ARG A 61 -5.82 -8.13 -18.29
CA ARG A 61 -5.36 -8.87 -19.51
C ARG A 61 -5.20 -10.37 -19.25
N LEU A 62 -5.48 -10.85 -18.04
CA LEU A 62 -5.41 -12.27 -17.70
C LEU A 62 -6.57 -13.02 -18.37
N GLY A 63 -6.28 -13.79 -19.40
CA GLY A 63 -7.30 -14.62 -20.07
C GLY A 63 -7.85 -15.68 -19.12
N GLY A 64 -9.19 -15.82 -19.09
CA GLY A 64 -9.86 -16.84 -18.28
C GLY A 64 -9.86 -16.59 -16.77
N VAL A 65 -9.47 -15.40 -16.33
CA VAL A 65 -9.49 -15.00 -14.91
C VAL A 65 -10.57 -13.94 -14.70
N GLU A 66 -11.61 -14.29 -13.96
CA GLU A 66 -12.63 -13.34 -13.53
C GLU A 66 -12.47 -13.05 -12.04
N LEU A 67 -12.18 -11.79 -11.72
CA LEU A 67 -12.08 -11.31 -10.35
C LEU A 67 -13.35 -10.52 -9.97
N GLY A 68 -13.89 -10.80 -8.80
CA GLY A 68 -14.91 -9.96 -8.19
C GLY A 68 -14.36 -8.56 -7.89
N THR A 69 -15.24 -7.59 -7.70
CA THR A 69 -14.88 -6.17 -7.53
C THR A 69 -13.85 -5.97 -6.41
N SER A 70 -14.04 -6.58 -5.26
CA SER A 70 -13.12 -6.44 -4.12
C SER A 70 -11.75 -7.10 -4.37
N ASP A 71 -11.71 -8.20 -5.10
CA ASP A 71 -10.44 -8.89 -5.40
C ASP A 71 -9.67 -8.17 -6.50
N ARG A 72 -10.39 -7.62 -7.48
CA ARG A 72 -9.81 -6.73 -8.50
C ARG A 72 -9.20 -5.48 -7.86
N GLN A 73 -9.88 -4.87 -6.88
CA GLN A 73 -9.35 -3.74 -6.13
C GLN A 73 -8.01 -4.09 -5.46
N ARG A 74 -7.96 -5.21 -4.73
CA ARG A 74 -6.71 -5.68 -4.09
C ARG A 74 -5.60 -5.97 -5.08
N ALA A 75 -5.95 -6.55 -6.22
CA ALA A 75 -5.01 -6.82 -7.30
C ALA A 75 -4.39 -5.53 -7.86
N LEU A 76 -5.20 -4.51 -8.12
CA LEU A 76 -4.74 -3.20 -8.61
C LEU A 76 -3.94 -2.44 -7.55
N GLU A 77 -4.32 -2.52 -6.28
CA GLU A 77 -3.52 -1.97 -5.16
C GLU A 77 -2.14 -2.63 -5.08
N ALA A 78 -2.06 -3.93 -5.33
CA ALA A 78 -0.78 -4.63 -5.38
C ALA A 78 0.06 -4.20 -6.59
N GLU A 79 -0.54 -3.98 -7.77
CA GLU A 79 0.16 -3.41 -8.93
C GLU A 79 0.73 -2.03 -8.62
N TYR A 80 -0.10 -1.13 -8.06
CA TYR A 80 0.36 0.20 -7.69
C TYR A 80 1.52 0.15 -6.68
N ARG A 81 1.41 -0.66 -5.62
CA ARG A 81 2.49 -0.81 -4.62
C ARG A 81 3.76 -1.39 -5.23
N ALA A 82 3.65 -2.34 -6.15
CA ALA A 82 4.81 -2.91 -6.83
C ALA A 82 5.52 -1.87 -7.71
N LEU A 83 4.77 -1.04 -8.42
CA LEU A 83 5.30 0.01 -9.28
C LEU A 83 5.92 1.15 -8.46
N GLU A 84 5.24 1.61 -7.41
CA GLU A 84 5.64 2.80 -6.67
C GLU A 84 6.71 2.54 -5.61
N ALA A 85 6.58 1.49 -4.80
CA ALA A 85 7.34 1.33 -3.58
C ALA A 85 8.23 0.08 -3.52
N ALA A 86 7.92 -0.98 -4.26
CA ALA A 86 8.68 -2.22 -4.14
C ALA A 86 10.06 -2.11 -4.82
N PRO A 87 11.12 -2.63 -4.18
CA PRO A 87 12.39 -2.81 -4.85
C PRO A 87 12.26 -3.67 -6.11
N GLY A 88 13.09 -3.43 -7.11
CA GLY A 88 13.08 -4.21 -8.35
C GLY A 88 13.24 -5.71 -8.09
N GLY A 89 12.34 -6.51 -8.64
CA GLY A 89 12.31 -7.96 -8.50
C GLY A 89 11.63 -8.48 -7.22
N GLN A 90 11.22 -7.61 -6.29
CA GLN A 90 10.54 -8.04 -5.06
C GLN A 90 9.04 -8.25 -5.31
N PRO A 91 8.48 -9.40 -4.89
CA PRO A 91 7.06 -9.67 -5.08
C PRO A 91 6.19 -8.90 -4.07
N VAL A 92 5.10 -8.34 -4.55
CA VAL A 92 4.02 -7.78 -3.74
C VAL A 92 2.84 -8.75 -3.82
N ALA A 93 2.64 -9.52 -2.76
CA ALA A 93 1.55 -10.49 -2.69
C ALA A 93 0.23 -9.84 -2.26
N TRP A 94 -0.88 -10.43 -2.70
CA TRP A 94 -2.23 -10.10 -2.27
C TRP A 94 -3.09 -11.35 -2.16
N GLN A 95 -4.13 -11.28 -1.36
CA GLN A 95 -5.05 -12.38 -1.08
C GLN A 95 -6.49 -11.93 -1.27
N GLY A 96 -7.29 -12.76 -1.90
CA GLY A 96 -8.72 -12.57 -2.10
C GLY A 96 -9.52 -13.79 -1.66
N ARG A 97 -10.76 -13.85 -2.08
CA ARG A 97 -11.68 -14.93 -1.72
C ARG A 97 -11.53 -16.11 -2.70
N GLY A 98 -10.72 -17.11 -2.31
CA GLY A 98 -10.41 -18.27 -3.17
C GLY A 98 -9.47 -17.93 -4.32
N VAL A 99 -8.79 -16.81 -4.27
CA VAL A 99 -7.82 -16.33 -5.24
C VAL A 99 -6.66 -15.66 -4.51
N SER A 100 -5.49 -15.76 -5.07
CA SER A 100 -4.31 -15.04 -4.61
C SER A 100 -3.49 -14.56 -5.79
N GLY A 101 -2.61 -13.61 -5.56
CA GLY A 101 -1.73 -13.15 -6.62
C GLY A 101 -0.45 -12.53 -6.10
N SER A 102 0.45 -12.28 -7.03
CA SER A 102 1.74 -11.63 -6.78
C SER A 102 2.12 -10.76 -7.96
N VAL A 103 2.55 -9.56 -7.65
CA VAL A 103 3.05 -8.59 -8.65
C VAL A 103 4.54 -8.39 -8.44
N VAL A 104 5.30 -8.46 -9.51
CA VAL A 104 6.75 -8.20 -9.51
C VAL A 104 7.04 -7.10 -10.52
N ALA A 105 7.56 -5.97 -10.07
CA ALA A 105 8.06 -4.90 -10.93
C ALA A 105 9.58 -4.98 -11.06
N ALA A 106 10.09 -4.79 -12.27
CA ALA A 106 11.52 -4.72 -12.53
C ALA A 106 12.12 -3.40 -12.02
N ALA A 107 13.43 -3.24 -12.10
CA ALA A 107 14.07 -1.96 -11.85
C ALA A 107 13.52 -0.86 -12.79
N PRO A 108 13.43 0.39 -12.32
CA PRO A 108 12.98 1.50 -13.15
C PRO A 108 13.96 1.77 -14.30
N TYR A 109 13.42 2.21 -15.42
CA TYR A 109 14.17 2.70 -16.58
C TYR A 109 13.56 4.02 -17.09
N GLN A 110 14.33 4.80 -17.84
CA GLN A 110 13.91 6.10 -18.34
C GLN A 110 13.36 5.99 -19.77
N VAL A 111 12.21 6.63 -20.02
CA VAL A 111 11.67 6.89 -21.36
C VAL A 111 11.44 8.38 -21.46
N GLY A 112 12.30 9.08 -22.19
CA GLY A 112 12.32 10.54 -22.16
C GLY A 112 12.58 11.06 -20.74
N SER A 113 11.65 11.83 -20.18
CA SER A 113 11.71 12.33 -18.79
C SER A 113 10.96 11.49 -17.78
N GLN A 114 10.29 10.42 -18.21
CA GLN A 114 9.47 9.59 -17.33
C GLN A 114 10.22 8.36 -16.83
N ASN A 115 10.00 8.02 -15.57
CA ASN A 115 10.40 6.74 -14.99
C ASN A 115 9.34 5.69 -15.32
N CYS A 116 9.76 4.61 -15.98
CA CYS A 116 8.90 3.51 -16.35
C CYS A 116 9.38 2.21 -15.70
N ARG A 117 8.48 1.26 -15.50
CA ARG A 117 8.80 -0.07 -14.99
C ARG A 117 8.05 -1.13 -15.78
N GLN A 118 8.75 -2.20 -16.13
CA GLN A 118 8.09 -3.43 -16.55
C GLN A 118 7.60 -4.17 -15.31
N TYR A 119 6.47 -4.85 -15.42
CA TYR A 119 5.94 -5.65 -14.32
C TYR A 119 5.15 -6.85 -14.81
N SER A 120 5.06 -7.86 -13.97
CA SER A 120 4.26 -9.05 -14.19
C SER A 120 3.32 -9.27 -13.01
N HIS A 121 2.12 -9.73 -13.32
CA HIS A 121 1.11 -10.08 -12.33
C HIS A 121 0.72 -11.54 -12.53
N THR A 122 0.96 -12.36 -11.54
CA THR A 122 0.55 -13.76 -11.50
C THR A 122 -0.66 -13.90 -10.58
N VAL A 123 -1.73 -14.51 -11.07
CA VAL A 123 -2.93 -14.82 -10.28
C VAL A 123 -3.08 -16.32 -10.19
N THR A 124 -3.43 -16.80 -9.02
CA THR A 124 -3.64 -18.23 -8.70
C THR A 124 -5.08 -18.45 -8.25
N ILE A 125 -5.80 -19.31 -8.99
CA ILE A 125 -7.15 -19.78 -8.65
C ILE A 125 -7.13 -21.30 -8.67
N LYS A 126 -7.53 -21.95 -7.58
CA LYS A 126 -7.57 -23.43 -7.49
C LYS A 126 -6.28 -24.09 -7.99
N SER A 127 -5.12 -23.57 -7.56
CA SER A 127 -3.78 -24.07 -7.95
C SER A 127 -3.38 -23.80 -9.42
N GLN A 128 -4.25 -23.22 -10.23
CA GLN A 128 -3.91 -22.82 -11.58
C GLN A 128 -3.37 -21.38 -11.56
N GLN A 129 -2.21 -21.19 -12.20
CA GLN A 129 -1.55 -19.89 -12.29
C GLN A 129 -1.67 -19.32 -13.68
N THR A 130 -2.03 -18.05 -13.77
CA THR A 130 -2.04 -17.28 -15.00
C THR A 130 -1.23 -16.00 -14.79
N THR A 131 -0.39 -15.64 -15.76
CA THR A 131 0.49 -14.47 -15.65
C THR A 131 0.26 -13.53 -16.82
N ALA A 132 0.07 -12.24 -16.53
CA ALA A 132 0.13 -11.17 -17.51
C ALA A 132 1.35 -10.28 -17.27
N ARG A 133 1.83 -9.63 -18.33
CA ARG A 133 2.98 -8.72 -18.31
C ARG A 133 2.64 -7.40 -18.99
N GLY A 134 3.29 -6.34 -18.54
CA GLY A 134 3.18 -5.03 -19.13
C GLY A 134 4.25 -4.09 -18.62
N ALA A 135 4.10 -2.84 -18.99
CA ALA A 135 4.91 -1.75 -18.47
C ALA A 135 4.00 -0.57 -18.14
N ALA A 136 4.43 0.27 -17.22
CA ALA A 136 3.77 1.53 -16.90
C ALA A 136 4.81 2.62 -16.66
N CYS A 137 4.43 3.87 -16.92
CA CYS A 137 5.26 5.04 -16.66
C CYS A 137 4.63 5.92 -15.59
N ARG A 138 5.48 6.49 -14.74
CA ARG A 138 5.08 7.34 -13.62
C ARG A 138 4.81 8.75 -14.09
N ASN A 139 3.67 9.29 -13.75
CA ASN A 139 3.27 10.67 -14.01
C ASN A 139 3.79 11.60 -12.90
N SER A 140 3.76 12.90 -13.16
CA SER A 140 4.20 13.94 -12.21
C SER A 140 3.35 14.00 -10.94
N ASP A 141 2.11 13.56 -11.00
CA ASP A 141 1.17 13.49 -9.86
C ASP A 141 1.36 12.21 -9.00
N GLY A 142 2.27 11.31 -9.38
CA GLY A 142 2.54 10.06 -8.69
C GLY A 142 1.69 8.88 -9.16
N SER A 143 0.79 9.09 -10.12
CA SER A 143 0.04 7.99 -10.73
C SER A 143 0.89 7.24 -11.76
N TRP A 144 0.44 6.04 -12.13
CA TRP A 144 1.10 5.19 -13.13
C TRP A 144 0.14 4.91 -14.28
N THR A 145 0.57 5.19 -15.50
CA THR A 145 -0.19 4.91 -16.72
C THR A 145 0.43 3.74 -17.48
N PRO A 146 -0.34 2.68 -17.77
CA PRO A 146 0.14 1.56 -18.57
C PRO A 146 0.56 1.98 -19.97
N LEU A 147 1.63 1.37 -20.47
CA LEU A 147 2.00 1.42 -21.88
C LEU A 147 1.20 0.35 -22.62
N THR A 148 0.45 0.76 -23.64
CA THR A 148 -0.33 -0.09 -24.55
C THR A 148 0.51 -0.55 -25.73
#